data_dc313ad6f3a0cc96bf454f125247ddee
#
_entry.id   dc313ad6f3a0cc96bf454f125247ddee
#
_cell.length_a   1.000
_cell.length_b   1.000
_cell.length_c   1.000
_cell.angle_alpha   90.00
_cell.angle_beta   90.00
_cell.angle_gamma   90.00
#
_symmetry.space_group_name_H-M   'P 1'
#
loop_
_entity.id
_entity.type
_entity.pdbx_description
1 polymer ?
#
loop_
_entity_poly.entity_id
_entity_poly.type
_entity_poly.pdbx_seq_one_letter_code
_entity_poly.pdbx_strand_id
1 'polypeptide(L)'
;MQLSDGLHLSFKDLHDNDWLGVISNNIDPTFSGRCQVRVYRLMDHLNAKDLPWAVPINSTIFAGDGAGSLSVPKIGQIVRIQFNNGDIYSPEYTTIQNIDTQLIERIKNDYDGTHVMLYDPDEELTVIYQRNSGLQMFYRGSFIQISPDSMITIEHANQESLIQLEGDKLNIVTKNEVNVSAAAKVSINADEVVASGNQATKLGNPPYYHAVLGEVLFPLLQTMATALDAKMPATPGVNVGLVQQAKQAAISNNVLIGK
;
A
#
# COMPACT_ATOMS: atom_id res chain seq x y z
N MET A 1 28.57 19.62 39.50
CA MET A 1 29.31 18.84 38.51
C MET A 1 30.35 19.72 37.83
N GLN A 2 31.59 19.29 37.70
CA GLN A 2 32.66 20.06 37.07
C GLN A 2 32.83 19.51 35.64
N LEU A 3 32.69 20.39 34.66
CA LEU A 3 32.97 20.02 33.26
C LEU A 3 34.48 19.97 32.99
N SER A 4 34.90 19.29 31.93
CA SER A 4 36.32 19.22 31.50
C SER A 4 37.01 20.60 31.36
N ASP A 5 36.21 21.62 31.09
CA ASP A 5 36.67 23.03 30.88
C ASP A 5 36.69 23.85 32.17
N GLY A 6 36.54 23.26 33.37
CA GLY A 6 36.50 23.95 34.64
C GLY A 6 35.20 24.69 34.99
N LEU A 7 34.16 24.56 34.14
CA LEU A 7 32.83 25.13 34.39
C LEU A 7 32.09 24.32 35.46
N HIS A 8 31.61 25.01 36.51
CA HIS A 8 30.71 24.45 37.50
C HIS A 8 29.25 24.60 37.04
N LEU A 9 28.58 23.48 36.76
CA LEU A 9 27.14 23.47 36.47
C LEU A 9 26.36 23.31 37.77
N SER A 10 25.42 24.21 37.98
CA SER A 10 24.43 24.11 39.04
C SER A 10 23.26 23.23 38.59
N PHE A 11 22.47 22.79 39.54
CA PHE A 11 21.17 22.14 39.28
C PHE A 11 20.27 22.99 38.34
N LYS A 12 20.26 24.30 38.57
CA LYS A 12 19.51 25.26 37.77
C LYS A 12 19.98 25.30 36.32
N ASP A 13 21.28 25.22 36.06
CA ASP A 13 21.83 25.24 34.72
C ASP A 13 21.41 23.98 33.92
N LEU A 14 21.31 22.82 34.58
CA LEU A 14 20.83 21.61 33.96
C LEU A 14 19.35 21.68 33.64
N HIS A 15 18.53 22.23 34.51
CA HIS A 15 17.08 22.34 34.36
C HIS A 15 16.67 23.41 33.34
N ASP A 16 17.30 24.58 33.37
CA ASP A 16 16.88 25.76 32.58
C ASP A 16 17.40 25.75 31.13
N ASN A 17 18.28 24.81 30.76
CA ASN A 17 18.89 24.76 29.43
C ASN A 17 18.56 23.49 28.70
N ASP A 18 18.37 23.63 27.38
CA ASP A 18 18.34 22.52 26.44
C ASP A 18 19.77 22.15 26.04
N TRP A 19 19.99 20.84 25.91
CA TRP A 19 21.28 20.28 25.54
C TRP A 19 21.16 19.52 24.21
N LEU A 20 22.26 19.40 23.51
CA LEU A 20 22.34 18.53 22.33
C LEU A 20 23.08 17.24 22.69
N GLY A 21 22.64 16.16 22.13
CA GLY A 21 23.28 14.87 22.28
C GLY A 21 23.13 14.00 21.04
N VAL A 22 23.88 12.91 21.00
CA VAL A 22 23.84 11.93 19.93
C VAL A 22 23.37 10.57 20.47
N ILE A 23 22.48 9.92 19.76
CA ILE A 23 22.00 8.56 20.08
C ILE A 23 23.18 7.59 19.97
N SER A 24 23.53 6.95 21.07
CA SER A 24 24.61 5.96 21.17
C SER A 24 24.09 4.52 21.17
N ASN A 25 22.88 4.29 21.71
CA ASN A 25 22.22 3.01 21.73
C ASN A 25 20.70 3.22 21.75
N ASN A 26 19.99 2.51 20.91
CA ASN A 26 18.53 2.60 20.78
C ASN A 26 17.83 1.25 21.03
N ILE A 27 18.54 0.24 21.52
CA ILE A 27 17.98 -1.06 21.89
C ILE A 27 17.59 -1.03 23.37
N ASP A 28 16.39 -0.52 23.64
CA ASP A 28 15.84 -0.42 24.99
C ASP A 28 15.39 -1.79 25.51
N PRO A 29 15.94 -2.29 26.64
CA PRO A 29 15.53 -3.56 27.22
C PRO A 29 14.05 -3.64 27.63
N THR A 30 13.41 -2.48 27.83
CA THR A 30 11.99 -2.39 28.23
C THR A 30 11.06 -2.08 27.07
N PHE A 31 11.59 -1.88 25.85
CA PHE A 31 10.84 -1.55 24.64
C PHE A 31 9.92 -0.33 24.78
N SER A 32 10.32 0.63 25.59
CA SER A 32 9.57 1.87 25.87
C SER A 32 10.05 3.08 25.05
N GLY A 33 10.94 2.87 24.09
CA GLY A 33 11.47 3.90 23.21
C GLY A 33 12.61 4.73 23.83
N ARG A 34 13.15 4.31 24.98
CA ARG A 34 14.29 4.98 25.58
C ARG A 34 15.55 4.77 24.75
N CYS A 35 16.44 5.77 24.77
CA CYS A 35 17.73 5.69 24.11
C CYS A 35 18.85 6.10 25.09
N GLN A 36 20.03 5.49 24.95
CA GLN A 36 21.22 6.01 25.60
C GLN A 36 21.80 7.13 24.74
N VAL A 37 21.88 8.33 25.30
CA VAL A 37 22.28 9.53 24.59
C VAL A 37 23.57 10.06 25.20
N ARG A 38 24.55 10.30 24.34
CA ARG A 38 25.75 11.05 24.73
C ARG A 38 25.47 12.54 24.60
N VAL A 39 25.28 13.22 25.75
CA VAL A 39 25.06 14.65 25.81
C VAL A 39 26.39 15.34 25.67
N TYR A 40 26.54 16.17 24.65
CA TYR A 40 27.79 16.90 24.39
C TYR A 40 28.23 17.75 25.59
N ARG A 41 29.52 17.72 25.86
CA ARG A 41 30.19 18.40 27.01
C ARG A 41 29.86 17.83 28.39
N LEU A 42 28.69 17.24 28.59
CA LEU A 42 28.30 16.67 29.87
C LEU A 42 28.77 15.24 30.07
N MET A 43 28.64 14.42 28.98
CA MET A 43 28.83 12.99 29.07
C MET A 43 29.90 12.46 28.12
N ASP A 44 30.75 13.33 27.57
CA ASP A 44 31.80 12.95 26.63
C ASP A 44 32.83 11.98 27.24
N HIS A 45 33.03 12.03 28.55
CA HIS A 45 33.97 11.19 29.30
C HIS A 45 33.40 9.83 29.69
N LEU A 46 32.08 9.60 29.53
CA LEU A 46 31.44 8.35 29.91
C LEU A 46 31.58 7.27 28.81
N ASN A 47 31.71 6.01 29.21
CA ASN A 47 31.59 4.93 28.26
C ASN A 47 30.15 4.81 27.77
N ALA A 48 29.94 4.26 26.56
CA ALA A 48 28.60 4.12 25.98
C ALA A 48 27.63 3.32 26.86
N LYS A 49 28.14 2.26 27.54
CA LYS A 49 27.35 1.41 28.44
C LYS A 49 26.90 2.09 29.74
N ASP A 50 27.61 3.18 30.13
CA ASP A 50 27.38 3.90 31.39
C ASP A 50 26.50 5.14 31.18
N LEU A 51 26.05 5.40 29.92
CA LEU A 51 25.15 6.49 29.60
C LEU A 51 23.76 6.23 30.18
N PRO A 52 23.08 7.23 30.74
CA PRO A 52 21.71 7.10 31.22
C PRO A 52 20.74 6.86 30.07
N TRP A 53 19.64 6.20 30.37
CA TRP A 53 18.53 6.02 29.44
C TRP A 53 17.65 7.26 29.42
N ALA A 54 17.64 7.96 28.29
CA ALA A 54 16.76 9.10 28.04
C ALA A 54 15.37 8.62 27.62
N VAL A 55 14.35 9.22 28.19
CA VAL A 55 12.95 8.93 27.90
C VAL A 55 12.48 9.82 26.74
N PRO A 56 11.73 9.30 25.75
CA PRO A 56 11.18 10.14 24.69
C PRO A 56 10.11 11.10 25.24
N ILE A 57 10.16 12.36 24.85
CA ILE A 57 9.03 13.28 24.97
C ILE A 57 8.08 12.93 23.80
N ASN A 58 7.03 12.18 24.11
CA ASN A 58 6.14 11.64 23.10
C ASN A 58 5.25 12.71 22.45
N SER A 59 4.89 12.47 21.20
CA SER A 59 3.85 13.21 20.49
C SER A 59 2.49 13.03 21.19
N THR A 60 1.66 14.05 21.15
CA THR A 60 0.25 13.97 21.57
C THR A 60 -0.66 13.28 20.56
N ILE A 61 -0.13 12.84 19.41
CA ILE A 61 -0.89 12.12 18.37
C ILE A 61 -1.32 10.76 18.94
N PHE A 62 -2.62 10.53 19.00
CA PHE A 62 -3.24 9.32 19.58
C PHE A 62 -2.82 9.02 21.03
N ALA A 63 -2.45 10.05 21.80
CA ALA A 63 -2.07 9.87 23.19
C ALA A 63 -3.27 9.41 24.03
N GLY A 64 -3.11 8.30 24.73
CA GLY A 64 -4.12 7.72 25.61
C GLY A 64 -3.56 6.54 26.38
N ASP A 65 -4.33 5.96 27.29
CA ASP A 65 -3.93 4.77 28.03
C ASP A 65 -3.78 3.58 27.05
N GLY A 66 -2.56 3.08 26.91
CA GLY A 66 -2.23 2.00 25.96
C GLY A 66 -2.24 2.39 24.49
N ALA A 67 -2.37 3.68 24.16
CA ALA A 67 -2.38 4.20 22.80
C ALA A 67 -1.34 5.32 22.61
N GLY A 68 -0.78 5.42 21.41
CA GLY A 68 0.21 6.46 21.09
C GLY A 68 0.92 6.21 19.78
N SER A 69 1.85 7.11 19.45
CA SER A 69 2.79 6.93 18.35
C SER A 69 4.19 6.71 18.91
N LEU A 70 4.92 5.75 18.37
CA LEU A 70 6.29 5.45 18.76
C LEU A 70 7.18 5.37 17.50
N SER A 71 8.28 6.14 17.54
CA SER A 71 9.37 6.02 16.58
C SER A 71 10.69 6.09 17.33
N VAL A 72 11.53 5.08 17.16
CA VAL A 72 12.84 5.03 17.84
C VAL A 72 13.89 5.66 16.92
N PRO A 73 14.63 6.69 17.38
CA PRO A 73 15.65 7.35 16.57
C PRO A 73 16.77 6.38 16.19
N LYS A 74 17.39 6.61 15.03
CA LYS A 74 18.56 5.84 14.57
C LYS A 74 19.80 6.21 15.39
N ILE A 75 20.72 5.25 15.57
CA ILE A 75 22.03 5.50 16.16
C ILE A 75 22.75 6.57 15.35
N GLY A 76 23.41 7.52 16.02
CA GLY A 76 24.07 8.65 15.39
C GLY A 76 23.17 9.88 15.16
N GLN A 77 21.87 9.76 15.36
CA GLN A 77 20.96 10.91 15.24
C GLN A 77 21.18 11.90 16.37
N ILE A 78 21.18 13.20 16.04
CA ILE A 78 21.26 14.29 17.01
C ILE A 78 19.87 14.53 17.57
N VAL A 79 19.81 14.68 18.89
CA VAL A 79 18.57 14.92 19.64
C VAL A 79 18.76 16.09 20.61
N ARG A 80 17.67 16.73 20.98
CA ARG A 80 17.61 17.70 22.05
C ARG A 80 17.31 16.98 23.35
N ILE A 81 18.05 17.33 24.40
CA ILE A 81 17.95 16.74 25.74
C ILE A 81 17.53 17.78 26.72
N GLN A 82 16.61 17.41 27.60
CA GLN A 82 16.17 18.16 28.74
C GLN A 82 16.39 17.32 30.01
N PHE A 83 16.74 17.98 31.10
CA PHE A 83 16.88 17.36 32.41
C PHE A 83 15.79 17.90 33.32
N ASN A 84 14.61 17.35 33.23
CA ASN A 84 13.52 17.70 34.12
C ASN A 84 13.96 17.49 35.58
N ASN A 85 13.66 18.45 36.44
CA ASN A 85 14.15 18.48 37.82
C ASN A 85 15.68 18.52 37.96
N GLY A 86 16.45 18.87 36.93
CA GLY A 86 17.91 19.00 36.98
C GLY A 86 18.67 17.69 37.25
N ASP A 87 18.02 16.55 37.12
CA ASP A 87 18.64 15.23 37.34
C ASP A 87 19.32 14.72 36.05
N ILE A 88 20.65 14.69 36.07
CA ILE A 88 21.46 14.22 34.95
C ILE A 88 21.24 12.73 34.61
N TYR A 89 20.71 11.96 35.56
CA TYR A 89 20.43 10.52 35.35
C TYR A 89 19.03 10.25 34.82
N SER A 90 18.19 11.28 34.71
CA SER A 90 16.82 11.19 34.19
C SER A 90 16.63 12.13 32.99
N PRO A 91 17.42 11.98 31.92
CA PRO A 91 17.28 12.79 30.72
C PRO A 91 16.01 12.47 29.96
N GLU A 92 15.45 13.48 29.32
CA GLU A 92 14.38 13.35 28.32
C GLU A 92 14.89 13.83 26.97
N TYR A 93 14.42 13.22 25.87
CA TYR A 93 14.84 13.62 24.54
C TYR A 93 13.70 13.95 23.61
N THR A 94 13.97 14.91 22.70
CA THR A 94 13.13 15.22 21.54
C THR A 94 13.98 15.12 20.30
N THR A 95 13.44 14.52 19.24
CA THR A 95 14.14 14.42 17.96
C THR A 95 14.26 15.79 17.30
N ILE A 96 15.40 16.04 16.65
CA ILE A 96 15.62 17.20 15.79
C ILE A 96 15.46 16.70 14.35
N GLN A 97 14.53 17.29 13.63
CA GLN A 97 14.31 16.95 12.23
C GLN A 97 15.30 17.70 11.34
N ASN A 98 16.13 16.96 10.62
CA ASN A 98 16.89 17.46 9.48
C ASN A 98 16.17 17.04 8.20
N ILE A 99 15.84 18.01 7.36
CA ILE A 99 15.20 17.74 6.07
C ILE A 99 16.28 17.41 5.06
N ASP A 100 16.18 16.24 4.44
CA ASP A 100 17.07 15.78 3.37
C ASP A 100 16.93 16.65 2.12
N THR A 101 18.02 16.82 1.38
CA THR A 101 18.05 17.57 0.13
C THR A 101 17.09 17.00 -0.91
N GLN A 102 16.95 15.68 -1.01
CA GLN A 102 16.00 15.03 -1.92
C GLN A 102 14.55 15.37 -1.56
N LEU A 103 14.22 15.41 -0.28
CA LEU A 103 12.90 15.82 0.18
C LEU A 103 12.65 17.30 -0.13
N ILE A 104 13.66 18.16 0.11
CA ILE A 104 13.57 19.61 -0.23
C ILE A 104 13.26 19.80 -1.71
N GLU A 105 13.98 19.13 -2.60
CA GLU A 105 13.75 19.20 -4.04
C GLU A 105 12.33 18.77 -4.43
N ARG A 106 11.79 17.78 -3.75
CA ARG A 106 10.44 17.26 -3.99
C ARG A 106 9.34 18.23 -3.54
N ILE A 107 9.54 18.95 -2.44
CA ILE A 107 8.51 19.79 -1.82
C ILE A 107 8.60 21.27 -2.20
N LYS A 108 9.73 21.75 -2.72
CA LYS A 108 10.01 23.19 -2.93
C LYS A 108 8.98 23.92 -3.77
N ASN A 109 8.35 23.24 -4.72
CA ASN A 109 7.42 23.86 -5.67
C ASN A 109 6.01 24.12 -5.07
N ASP A 110 5.65 23.43 -3.99
CA ASP A 110 4.39 23.59 -3.26
C ASP A 110 4.66 23.46 -1.75
N TYR A 111 5.66 24.22 -1.28
CA TYR A 111 6.18 24.09 0.08
C TYR A 111 5.11 24.37 1.14
N ASP A 112 4.30 25.41 0.97
CA ASP A 112 3.24 25.78 1.90
C ASP A 112 1.99 24.90 1.80
N GLY A 113 1.83 24.18 0.69
CA GLY A 113 0.76 23.21 0.45
C GLY A 113 1.14 21.76 0.70
N THR A 114 2.37 21.53 1.21
CA THR A 114 2.91 20.18 1.40
C THR A 114 3.01 19.83 2.89
N HIS A 115 2.51 18.65 3.24
CA HIS A 115 2.63 18.06 4.57
C HIS A 115 3.30 16.68 4.47
N VAL A 116 4.52 16.56 4.96
CA VAL A 116 5.24 15.29 5.02
C VAL A 116 4.93 14.61 6.35
N MET A 117 4.30 13.46 6.30
CA MET A 117 3.94 12.68 7.48
C MET A 117 5.04 11.70 7.87
N LEU A 118 5.60 11.00 6.89
CA LEU A 118 6.71 10.07 7.06
C LEU A 118 7.69 10.24 5.91
N TYR A 119 8.97 10.24 6.21
CA TYR A 119 10.03 10.21 5.20
C TYR A 119 11.25 9.46 5.76
N ASP A 120 11.63 8.39 5.10
CA ASP A 120 12.85 7.64 5.38
C ASP A 120 13.49 7.24 4.03
N PRO A 121 14.58 7.92 3.62
CA PRO A 121 15.23 7.61 2.35
C PRO A 121 15.93 6.25 2.36
N ASP A 122 16.41 5.76 3.52
CA ASP A 122 17.07 4.46 3.62
C ASP A 122 16.09 3.30 3.41
N GLU A 123 14.83 3.49 3.82
CA GLU A 123 13.75 2.50 3.64
C GLU A 123 12.90 2.76 2.39
N GLU A 124 13.25 3.78 1.59
CA GLU A 124 12.45 4.23 0.43
C GLU A 124 10.98 4.49 0.79
N LEU A 125 10.75 5.03 2.01
CA LEU A 125 9.42 5.31 2.53
C LEU A 125 9.10 6.80 2.47
N THR A 126 7.96 7.14 1.88
CA THR A 126 7.40 8.50 1.92
C THR A 126 5.88 8.45 2.08
N VAL A 127 5.33 9.18 3.04
CA VAL A 127 3.91 9.48 3.15
C VAL A 127 3.75 10.99 3.17
N ILE A 128 3.10 11.54 2.16
CA ILE A 128 3.05 12.97 1.91
C ILE A 128 1.67 13.37 1.38
N TYR A 129 1.18 14.51 1.85
CA TYR A 129 0.08 15.24 1.24
C TYR A 129 0.60 16.46 0.51
N GLN A 130 0.18 16.68 -0.71
CA GLN A 130 0.45 17.88 -1.49
C GLN A 130 -0.85 18.42 -2.09
N ARG A 131 -1.06 19.73 -2.02
CA ARG A 131 -2.28 20.38 -2.51
C ARG A 131 -2.64 19.99 -3.95
N ASN A 132 -1.64 19.93 -4.81
CA ASN A 132 -1.80 19.68 -6.25
C ASN A 132 -1.73 18.20 -6.64
N SER A 133 -1.30 17.31 -5.75
CA SER A 133 -1.10 15.89 -6.04
C SER A 133 -1.92 14.96 -5.14
N GLY A 134 -2.51 15.52 -4.05
CA GLY A 134 -3.28 14.76 -3.08
C GLY A 134 -2.44 13.98 -2.08
N LEU A 135 -3.01 12.94 -1.50
CA LEU A 135 -2.35 12.06 -0.55
C LEU A 135 -1.59 10.98 -1.30
N GLN A 136 -0.32 10.80 -0.99
CA GLN A 136 0.59 9.86 -1.64
C GLN A 136 1.35 9.03 -0.60
N MET A 137 1.49 7.75 -0.88
CA MET A 137 2.32 6.82 -0.13
C MET A 137 3.23 6.07 -1.10
N PHE A 138 4.54 6.13 -0.87
CA PHE A 138 5.55 5.41 -1.62
C PHE A 138 6.28 4.46 -0.68
N TYR A 139 6.48 3.23 -1.10
CA TYR A 139 7.30 2.28 -0.37
C TYR A 139 7.90 1.25 -1.35
N ARG A 140 9.24 1.26 -1.48
CA ARG A 140 10.02 0.27 -2.25
C ARG A 140 9.42 -0.04 -3.63
N GLY A 141 9.21 0.99 -4.45
CA GLY A 141 8.68 0.85 -5.81
C GLY A 141 7.16 0.64 -5.90
N SER A 142 6.45 0.60 -4.78
CA SER A 142 4.98 0.59 -4.73
C SER A 142 4.45 1.98 -4.42
N PHE A 143 3.28 2.30 -4.96
CA PHE A 143 2.68 3.61 -4.86
C PHE A 143 1.18 3.53 -4.62
N ILE A 144 0.67 4.35 -3.71
CA ILE A 144 -0.76 4.56 -3.48
C ILE A 144 -1.01 6.06 -3.51
N GLN A 145 -2.00 6.49 -4.29
CA GLN A 145 -2.40 7.89 -4.38
C GLN A 145 -3.91 8.05 -4.30
N ILE A 146 -4.32 9.09 -3.61
CA ILE A 146 -5.65 9.68 -3.72
C ILE A 146 -5.44 11.10 -4.23
N SER A 147 -5.77 11.34 -5.50
CA SER A 147 -5.58 12.63 -6.16
C SER A 147 -6.67 13.65 -5.78
N PRO A 148 -6.46 14.95 -6.04
CA PRO A 148 -7.45 15.99 -5.73
C PRO A 148 -8.79 15.83 -6.46
N ASP A 149 -8.80 15.20 -7.63
CA ASP A 149 -9.98 14.86 -8.43
C ASP A 149 -10.63 13.52 -8.04
N SER A 150 -10.28 13.00 -6.85
CA SER A 150 -10.83 11.78 -6.26
C SER A 150 -10.46 10.48 -6.99
N MET A 151 -9.46 10.50 -7.86
CA MET A 151 -8.93 9.28 -8.44
C MET A 151 -8.07 8.53 -7.40
N ILE A 152 -8.27 7.22 -7.29
CA ILE A 152 -7.46 6.34 -6.44
C ILE A 152 -6.60 5.47 -7.35
N THR A 153 -5.30 5.49 -7.11
CA THR A 153 -4.32 4.69 -7.84
C THR A 153 -3.54 3.82 -6.87
N ILE A 154 -3.44 2.53 -7.16
CA ILE A 154 -2.53 1.59 -6.48
C ILE A 154 -1.64 0.98 -7.55
N GLU A 155 -0.34 1.21 -7.43
CA GLU A 155 0.66 0.77 -8.40
C GLU A 155 1.72 -0.08 -7.70
N HIS A 156 2.17 -1.13 -8.34
CA HIS A 156 3.24 -1.99 -7.85
C HIS A 156 4.32 -2.17 -8.92
N ALA A 157 5.57 -2.21 -8.47
CA ALA A 157 6.75 -2.50 -9.29
C ALA A 157 6.85 -1.64 -10.56
N ASN A 158 6.78 -0.30 -10.38
CA ASN A 158 6.97 0.65 -11.48
C ASN A 158 6.04 0.39 -12.67
N GLN A 159 4.73 0.32 -12.41
CA GLN A 159 3.65 0.13 -13.40
C GLN A 159 3.52 -1.29 -13.99
N GLU A 160 4.08 -2.30 -13.35
CA GLU A 160 3.83 -3.68 -13.77
C GLU A 160 2.42 -4.16 -13.42
N SER A 161 1.85 -3.62 -12.34
CA SER A 161 0.45 -3.86 -11.94
C SER A 161 -0.18 -2.58 -11.43
N LEU A 162 -1.38 -2.28 -11.90
CA LEU A 162 -2.13 -1.07 -11.61
C LEU A 162 -3.58 -1.40 -11.26
N ILE A 163 -4.08 -0.80 -10.19
CA ILE A 163 -5.52 -0.71 -9.89
C ILE A 163 -5.86 0.77 -9.82
N GLN A 164 -6.84 1.20 -10.60
CA GLN A 164 -7.25 2.59 -10.67
C GLN A 164 -8.77 2.71 -10.60
N LEU A 165 -9.23 3.58 -9.70
CA LEU A 165 -10.63 4.01 -9.64
C LEU A 165 -10.69 5.46 -10.09
N GLU A 166 -11.45 5.71 -11.16
CA GLU A 166 -11.62 7.04 -11.73
C GLU A 166 -13.10 7.25 -12.06
N GLY A 167 -13.76 8.15 -11.34
CA GLY A 167 -15.20 8.35 -11.46
C GLY A 167 -15.96 7.05 -11.16
N ASP A 168 -16.66 6.52 -12.14
CA ASP A 168 -17.45 5.28 -12.08
C ASP A 168 -16.71 4.06 -12.68
N LYS A 169 -15.43 4.19 -13.01
CA LYS A 169 -14.63 3.14 -13.66
C LYS A 169 -13.64 2.51 -12.68
N LEU A 170 -13.49 1.19 -12.75
CA LEU A 170 -12.42 0.43 -12.12
C LEU A 170 -11.56 -0.23 -13.21
N ASN A 171 -10.29 0.14 -13.28
CA ASN A 171 -9.30 -0.45 -14.17
C ASN A 171 -8.34 -1.34 -13.37
N ILE A 172 -8.15 -2.58 -13.79
CA ILE A 172 -7.13 -3.49 -13.27
C ILE A 172 -6.25 -3.92 -14.43
N VAL A 173 -4.98 -3.57 -14.37
CA VAL A 173 -4.00 -3.84 -15.44
C VAL A 173 -2.80 -4.53 -14.82
N THR A 174 -2.33 -5.60 -15.44
CA THR A 174 -1.07 -6.27 -15.08
C THR A 174 -0.42 -6.84 -16.34
N LYS A 175 0.89 -6.96 -16.32
CA LYS A 175 1.66 -7.58 -17.42
C LYS A 175 1.53 -9.09 -17.44
N ASN A 176 1.19 -9.72 -16.31
CA ASN A 176 1.18 -11.17 -16.16
C ASN A 176 -0.23 -11.71 -15.99
N GLU A 177 -0.69 -11.91 -14.79
CA GLU A 177 -1.89 -12.68 -14.49
C GLU A 177 -2.76 -11.98 -13.44
N VAL A 178 -4.07 -12.03 -13.63
CA VAL A 178 -5.07 -11.65 -12.62
C VAL A 178 -5.81 -12.90 -12.17
N ASN A 179 -5.65 -13.27 -10.90
CA ASN A 179 -6.34 -14.38 -10.29
C ASN A 179 -7.47 -13.88 -9.39
N VAL A 180 -8.70 -14.27 -9.68
CA VAL A 180 -9.87 -14.01 -8.84
C VAL A 180 -10.42 -15.33 -8.34
N SER A 181 -10.33 -15.60 -7.04
CA SER A 181 -10.81 -16.82 -6.42
C SER A 181 -11.68 -16.54 -5.20
N ALA A 182 -12.72 -17.33 -5.01
CA ALA A 182 -13.58 -17.29 -3.84
C ALA A 182 -13.95 -18.72 -3.42
N ALA A 183 -14.01 -18.96 -2.08
CA ALA A 183 -14.36 -20.27 -1.55
C ALA A 183 -15.80 -20.70 -1.90
N ALA A 184 -16.73 -19.76 -2.03
CA ALA A 184 -18.14 -20.05 -2.31
C ALA A 184 -18.56 -19.59 -3.71
N LYS A 185 -18.39 -18.31 -4.04
CA LYS A 185 -18.95 -17.77 -5.29
C LYS A 185 -18.22 -16.48 -5.73
N VAL A 186 -17.95 -16.37 -7.04
CA VAL A 186 -17.67 -15.11 -7.74
C VAL A 186 -18.89 -14.79 -8.60
N SER A 187 -19.46 -13.60 -8.46
CA SER A 187 -20.59 -13.14 -9.29
C SER A 187 -20.17 -11.90 -10.08
N ILE A 188 -20.41 -11.93 -11.39
CA ILE A 188 -20.23 -10.80 -12.29
C ILE A 188 -21.63 -10.46 -12.81
N ASN A 189 -22.11 -9.25 -12.55
CA ASN A 189 -23.40 -8.77 -12.99
C ASN A 189 -23.22 -7.45 -13.73
N ALA A 190 -23.54 -7.44 -15.01
CA ALA A 190 -23.43 -6.27 -15.89
C ALA A 190 -24.39 -6.46 -17.06
N ASP A 191 -24.76 -5.37 -17.74
CA ASP A 191 -25.55 -5.43 -18.97
C ASP A 191 -24.79 -6.16 -20.09
N GLU A 192 -23.46 -6.02 -20.12
CA GLU A 192 -22.57 -6.72 -21.04
C GLU A 192 -21.32 -7.21 -20.33
N VAL A 193 -20.90 -8.43 -20.59
CA VAL A 193 -19.62 -9.01 -20.14
C VAL A 193 -18.80 -9.42 -21.36
N VAL A 194 -17.68 -8.76 -21.58
CA VAL A 194 -16.75 -9.08 -22.67
C VAL A 194 -15.53 -9.80 -22.09
N ALA A 195 -15.30 -11.03 -22.52
CA ALA A 195 -14.11 -11.82 -22.22
C ALA A 195 -13.38 -12.13 -23.52
N SER A 196 -12.17 -11.61 -23.67
CA SER A 196 -11.35 -11.84 -24.87
C SER A 196 -9.96 -12.33 -24.49
N GLY A 197 -9.39 -13.23 -25.28
CA GLY A 197 -8.06 -13.77 -25.10
C GLY A 197 -7.40 -14.06 -26.44
N ASN A 198 -6.11 -13.73 -26.57
CA ASN A 198 -5.36 -13.94 -27.79
C ASN A 198 -5.14 -15.42 -28.15
N GLN A 199 -5.18 -16.30 -27.14
CA GLN A 199 -4.97 -17.74 -27.33
C GLN A 199 -6.26 -18.55 -27.12
N ALA A 200 -6.85 -18.47 -25.93
CA ALA A 200 -8.09 -19.18 -25.61
C ALA A 200 -8.79 -18.56 -24.40
N THR A 201 -10.13 -18.52 -24.47
CA THR A 201 -10.97 -18.30 -23.29
C THR A 201 -11.43 -19.67 -22.78
N LYS A 202 -11.04 -20.05 -21.57
CA LYS A 202 -11.37 -21.31 -20.92
C LYS A 202 -12.41 -21.09 -19.85
N LEU A 203 -13.54 -21.81 -19.91
CA LEU A 203 -14.65 -21.72 -18.97
C LEU A 203 -14.89 -23.08 -18.32
N GLY A 204 -15.01 -23.12 -16.99
CA GLY A 204 -15.27 -24.35 -16.23
C GLY A 204 -14.00 -25.06 -15.71
N ASN A 205 -14.20 -26.23 -15.08
CA ASN A 205 -13.10 -27.06 -14.58
C ASN A 205 -12.46 -27.91 -15.71
N PRO A 206 -11.17 -28.28 -15.60
CA PRO A 206 -10.55 -29.22 -16.51
C PRO A 206 -11.27 -30.60 -16.54
N PRO A 207 -11.41 -31.28 -17.70
CA PRO A 207 -11.02 -30.81 -19.03
C PRO A 207 -11.89 -29.65 -19.51
N TYR A 208 -11.23 -28.59 -20.04
CA TYR A 208 -11.95 -27.43 -20.58
C TYR A 208 -12.62 -27.80 -21.92
N TYR A 209 -13.88 -27.42 -22.05
CA TYR A 209 -14.62 -27.50 -23.32
C TYR A 209 -14.62 -26.12 -23.97
N HIS A 210 -14.40 -26.08 -25.27
CA HIS A 210 -14.51 -24.82 -26.00
C HIS A 210 -15.98 -24.36 -25.98
N ALA A 211 -16.19 -23.09 -25.65
CA ALA A 211 -17.50 -22.48 -25.82
C ALA A 211 -17.86 -22.48 -27.30
N VAL A 212 -18.99 -23.11 -27.65
CA VAL A 212 -19.44 -23.15 -29.03
C VAL A 212 -20.15 -21.85 -29.33
N LEU A 213 -19.64 -21.11 -30.33
CA LEU A 213 -20.32 -19.92 -30.86
C LEU A 213 -21.61 -20.36 -31.55
N GLY A 214 -22.74 -20.17 -30.87
CA GLY A 214 -24.05 -20.56 -31.39
C GLY A 214 -24.38 -19.92 -32.73
N GLU A 215 -23.88 -18.69 -32.96
CA GLU A 215 -24.02 -17.96 -34.23
C GLU A 215 -23.36 -18.65 -35.42
N VAL A 216 -22.32 -19.46 -35.18
CA VAL A 216 -21.64 -20.22 -36.23
C VAL A 216 -22.18 -21.66 -36.32
N LEU A 217 -22.36 -22.31 -35.15
CA LEU A 217 -22.78 -23.72 -35.10
C LEU A 217 -24.22 -23.91 -35.54
N PHE A 218 -25.16 -23.08 -35.06
CA PHE A 218 -26.58 -23.27 -35.39
C PHE A 218 -26.90 -23.10 -36.87
N PRO A 219 -26.39 -22.12 -37.62
CA PRO A 219 -26.55 -22.05 -39.07
C PRO A 219 -25.98 -23.27 -39.79
N LEU A 220 -24.83 -23.81 -39.34
CA LEU A 220 -24.23 -25.00 -39.91
C LEU A 220 -25.14 -26.24 -39.70
N LEU A 221 -25.60 -26.46 -38.46
CA LEU A 221 -26.52 -27.53 -38.12
C LEU A 221 -27.84 -27.41 -38.87
N GLN A 222 -28.36 -26.20 -39.06
CA GLN A 222 -29.58 -25.93 -39.83
C GLN A 222 -29.39 -26.28 -41.31
N THR A 223 -28.24 -25.94 -41.89
CA THR A 223 -27.90 -26.32 -43.27
C THR A 223 -27.83 -27.83 -43.44
N MET A 224 -27.19 -28.53 -42.48
CA MET A 224 -27.12 -29.98 -42.46
C MET A 224 -28.51 -30.61 -42.31
N ALA A 225 -29.35 -30.12 -41.42
CA ALA A 225 -30.70 -30.59 -41.19
C ALA A 225 -31.58 -30.41 -42.43
N THR A 226 -31.49 -29.26 -43.11
CA THR A 226 -32.20 -29.00 -44.37
C THR A 226 -31.78 -29.99 -45.47
N ALA A 227 -30.48 -30.29 -45.58
CA ALA A 227 -29.96 -31.25 -46.53
C ALA A 227 -30.44 -32.68 -46.23
N LEU A 228 -30.58 -33.05 -44.97
CA LEU A 228 -31.15 -34.34 -44.56
C LEU A 228 -32.65 -34.42 -44.84
N ASP A 229 -33.43 -33.39 -44.52
CA ASP A 229 -34.89 -33.35 -44.83
C ASP A 229 -35.18 -33.45 -46.33
N ALA A 230 -34.31 -32.85 -47.15
CA ALA A 230 -34.40 -32.94 -48.59
C ALA A 230 -34.16 -34.39 -49.12
N LYS A 231 -33.40 -35.23 -48.39
CA LYS A 231 -33.14 -36.65 -48.77
C LYS A 231 -34.09 -37.62 -48.12
N MET A 232 -34.91 -37.19 -47.15
CA MET A 232 -35.87 -38.02 -46.42
C MET A 232 -37.30 -37.46 -46.57
N PRO A 233 -37.93 -37.58 -47.73
CA PRO A 233 -39.19 -36.89 -48.00
C PRO A 233 -40.40 -37.43 -47.21
N ALA A 234 -40.24 -38.50 -46.45
CA ALA A 234 -41.33 -39.05 -45.61
C ALA A 234 -41.66 -38.23 -44.37
N THR A 235 -40.71 -37.35 -43.91
CA THR A 235 -40.88 -36.48 -42.72
C THR A 235 -40.26 -35.10 -42.96
N PRO A 236 -40.83 -34.34 -43.94
CA PRO A 236 -40.24 -33.04 -44.27
C PRO A 236 -40.28 -32.07 -43.08
N GLY A 237 -39.16 -31.38 -42.83
CA GLY A 237 -39.05 -30.33 -41.80
C GLY A 237 -38.78 -30.83 -40.40
N VAL A 238 -38.70 -32.13 -40.12
CA VAL A 238 -38.47 -32.65 -38.76
C VAL A 238 -37.09 -32.32 -38.24
N ASN A 239 -36.04 -32.48 -39.04
CA ASN A 239 -34.67 -32.22 -38.61
C ASN A 239 -34.42 -30.73 -38.45
N VAL A 240 -34.99 -29.89 -39.31
CA VAL A 240 -34.92 -28.41 -39.14
C VAL A 240 -35.66 -27.97 -37.90
N GLY A 241 -36.84 -28.56 -37.62
CA GLY A 241 -37.61 -28.28 -36.41
C GLY A 241 -36.85 -28.63 -35.13
N LEU A 242 -36.16 -29.75 -35.08
CA LEU A 242 -35.32 -30.17 -33.94
C LEU A 242 -34.14 -29.23 -33.72
N VAL A 243 -33.47 -28.78 -34.80
CA VAL A 243 -32.37 -27.79 -34.67
C VAL A 243 -32.90 -26.45 -34.18
N GLN A 244 -34.07 -25.98 -34.60
CA GLN A 244 -34.70 -24.75 -34.09
C GLN A 244 -35.06 -24.85 -32.61
N GLN A 245 -35.59 -25.96 -32.14
CA GLN A 245 -35.89 -26.23 -30.74
C GLN A 245 -34.59 -26.26 -29.90
N ALA A 246 -33.55 -26.94 -30.40
CA ALA A 246 -32.26 -26.98 -29.75
C ALA A 246 -31.62 -25.56 -29.61
N LYS A 247 -31.74 -24.72 -30.66
CA LYS A 247 -31.31 -23.34 -30.65
C LYS A 247 -32.03 -22.53 -29.56
N GLN A 248 -33.36 -22.63 -29.49
CA GLN A 248 -34.16 -21.94 -28.49
C GLN A 248 -33.81 -22.38 -27.05
N ALA A 249 -33.57 -23.66 -26.84
CA ALA A 249 -33.15 -24.20 -25.55
C ALA A 249 -31.73 -23.76 -25.16
N ALA A 250 -30.82 -23.60 -26.10
CA ALA A 250 -29.45 -23.18 -25.88
C ALA A 250 -29.30 -21.65 -25.68
N ILE A 251 -30.20 -20.86 -26.28
CA ILE A 251 -30.26 -19.39 -26.16
C ILE A 251 -31.19 -18.97 -25.01
N SER A 252 -31.70 -19.89 -24.18
CA SER A 252 -32.39 -19.51 -22.97
C SER A 252 -31.45 -18.62 -22.13
N ASN A 253 -31.97 -17.51 -21.57
CA ASN A 253 -31.27 -16.39 -20.94
C ASN A 253 -30.28 -16.70 -19.81
N ASN A 254 -29.92 -17.97 -19.60
CA ASN A 254 -28.94 -18.43 -18.65
C ASN A 254 -27.98 -19.41 -19.32
N VAL A 255 -26.86 -18.91 -19.83
CA VAL A 255 -25.77 -19.78 -20.27
C VAL A 255 -25.12 -20.37 -19.03
N LEU A 256 -25.59 -21.55 -18.59
CA LEU A 256 -24.89 -22.37 -17.61
C LEU A 256 -23.79 -23.15 -18.35
N ILE A 257 -22.59 -22.59 -18.42
CA ILE A 257 -21.41 -23.28 -18.94
C ILE A 257 -20.70 -23.94 -17.76
N GLY A 258 -20.88 -25.25 -17.63
CA GLY A 258 -20.11 -26.12 -16.75
C GLY A 258 -20.84 -26.55 -15.47
N LYS A 259 -21.06 -27.84 -15.33
CA LYS A 259 -21.10 -28.55 -14.05
C LYS A 259 -19.72 -29.09 -13.75
#